data_dd4df5de5a231bfcd17ce5d651714d47
#
_entry.id   dd4df5de5a231bfcd17ce5d651714d47
#
_cell.length_a   1.000
_cell.length_b   1.000
_cell.length_c   1.000
_cell.angle_alpha   90.00
_cell.angle_beta   90.00
_cell.angle_gamma   90.00
#
_symmetry.space_group_name_H-M   'P 1'
#
loop_
_entity.id
_entity.type
_entity.pdbx_description
1 polymer ?
#
loop_
_entity_poly.entity_id
_entity_poly.type
_entity_poly.pdbx_seq_one_letter_code
_entity_poly.pdbx_strand_id
1 'polypeptide(L)'
;AMATIFAELKVIDCATVIAAPTAAMMLGDFGADVIKIEQPGDGDMLRMLSHVPTTPEAGNDWFWQLDGRNKRGLCLDLKHPKGMAILHRLVAQCDVFITNHPASVRNSLGLNYEDLAPLNETMIYASLTAYGEQGPERERKGFDQLAYWARSGLMDLMRAPDTPPTQGLPGMGDHPTGVALYAAIVTALLHRERTGEGGRVHTSLLANGLWSAAGVAQGVLAGGDMTAYRDDNRTYSAMLRPYQASDGRWLQFNMIRNEELLSLLLAAMEAIELMADPRFGDMEALWTHRQAFGDELQSRI
;
A
#
# COMPACT_ATOMS: atom_id res chain seq x y z
N ALA A 1 14.91 8.41 -22.93
CA ALA A 1 13.53 8.28 -22.46
C ALA A 1 13.52 7.94 -20.99
N MET A 2 12.46 8.28 -20.26
CA MET A 2 12.33 7.99 -18.80
C MET A 2 12.48 6.50 -18.46
N ALA A 3 12.13 5.60 -19.38
CA ALA A 3 12.23 4.14 -19.19
C ALA A 3 13.66 3.59 -18.98
N THR A 4 14.68 4.41 -19.13
CA THR A 4 16.09 3.98 -19.00
C THR A 4 16.86 4.82 -17.98
N ILE A 5 16.16 5.53 -17.08
CA ILE A 5 16.82 6.41 -16.10
C ILE A 5 17.74 5.64 -15.15
N PHE A 6 17.44 4.37 -14.93
CA PHE A 6 18.23 3.47 -14.07
C PHE A 6 19.00 2.41 -14.86
N ALA A 7 19.33 2.64 -16.14
CA ALA A 7 19.96 1.62 -17.01
C ALA A 7 21.26 1.01 -16.46
N GLU A 8 22.00 1.73 -15.62
CA GLU A 8 23.25 1.24 -15.02
C GLU A 8 23.10 0.82 -13.53
N LEU A 9 21.89 0.99 -12.97
CA LEU A 9 21.62 0.70 -11.57
C LEU A 9 21.52 -0.81 -11.35
N LYS A 10 22.33 -1.35 -10.44
CA LYS A 10 22.34 -2.77 -10.07
C LYS A 10 21.61 -2.97 -8.76
N VAL A 11 20.55 -3.77 -8.79
CA VAL A 11 19.65 -3.98 -7.66
C VAL A 11 19.63 -5.46 -7.26
N ILE A 12 19.81 -5.75 -5.98
CA ILE A 12 19.57 -7.06 -5.42
C ILE A 12 18.22 -7.06 -4.70
N ASP A 13 17.29 -7.84 -5.21
CA ASP A 13 16.01 -8.12 -4.57
C ASP A 13 16.15 -9.40 -3.72
N CYS A 14 16.57 -9.26 -2.47
CA CYS A 14 16.64 -10.30 -1.46
C CYS A 14 15.43 -10.22 -0.52
N ALA A 15 14.24 -10.08 -1.11
CA ALA A 15 12.96 -9.96 -0.42
C ALA A 15 12.00 -11.06 -0.92
N THR A 16 10.83 -11.18 -0.31
CA THR A 16 9.84 -12.21 -0.67
C THR A 16 8.43 -11.60 -0.76
N VAL A 17 7.56 -12.30 -1.45
CA VAL A 17 6.14 -12.00 -1.63
C VAL A 17 5.94 -10.72 -2.45
N ILE A 18 5.27 -9.68 -1.92
CA ILE A 18 4.79 -8.53 -2.70
C ILE A 18 5.49 -7.22 -2.31
N ALA A 19 5.42 -6.83 -1.04
CA ALA A 19 5.66 -5.44 -0.61
C ALA A 19 7.04 -4.90 -1.02
N ALA A 20 8.14 -5.51 -0.58
CA ALA A 20 9.48 -5.04 -0.93
C ALA A 20 9.87 -5.42 -2.38
N PRO A 21 9.50 -6.62 -2.92
CA PRO A 21 9.69 -6.93 -4.32
C PRO A 21 9.03 -5.94 -5.29
N THR A 22 7.92 -5.28 -4.92
CA THR A 22 7.31 -4.21 -5.71
C THR A 22 8.27 -3.03 -5.91
N ALA A 23 9.02 -2.61 -4.89
CA ALA A 23 10.01 -1.54 -5.06
C ALA A 23 11.11 -1.93 -6.05
N ALA A 24 11.60 -3.17 -5.98
CA ALA A 24 12.59 -3.71 -6.91
C ALA A 24 12.05 -3.78 -8.35
N MET A 25 10.79 -4.22 -8.51
CA MET A 25 10.09 -4.27 -9.78
C MET A 25 9.97 -2.87 -10.42
N MET A 26 9.60 -1.86 -9.65
CA MET A 26 9.52 -0.47 -10.14
C MET A 26 10.87 0.06 -10.59
N LEU A 27 11.97 -0.23 -9.89
CA LEU A 27 13.32 0.10 -10.36
C LEU A 27 13.61 -0.58 -11.70
N GLY A 28 13.23 -1.85 -11.87
CA GLY A 28 13.34 -2.60 -13.11
C GLY A 28 12.50 -2.01 -14.26
N ASP A 29 11.29 -1.52 -13.98
CA ASP A 29 10.44 -0.85 -14.97
C ASP A 29 11.10 0.42 -15.54
N PHE A 30 11.96 1.07 -14.77
CA PHE A 30 12.76 2.22 -15.22
C PHE A 30 14.19 1.86 -15.64
N GLY A 31 14.47 0.57 -15.88
CA GLY A 31 15.67 0.10 -16.56
C GLY A 31 16.77 -0.47 -15.67
N ALA A 32 16.59 -0.55 -14.34
CA ALA A 32 17.58 -1.14 -13.46
C ALA A 32 17.80 -2.63 -13.76
N ASP A 33 19.04 -3.10 -13.59
CA ASP A 33 19.39 -4.52 -13.64
C ASP A 33 19.09 -5.17 -12.28
N VAL A 34 17.95 -5.83 -12.16
CA VAL A 34 17.46 -6.41 -10.91
C VAL A 34 17.73 -7.91 -10.87
N ILE A 35 18.45 -8.37 -9.84
CA ILE A 35 18.65 -9.78 -9.53
C ILE A 35 17.77 -10.15 -8.34
N LYS A 36 16.79 -11.01 -8.58
CA LYS A 36 15.92 -11.61 -7.56
C LYS A 36 16.59 -12.84 -6.98
N ILE A 37 16.86 -12.82 -5.68
CA ILE A 37 17.39 -13.97 -4.95
C ILE A 37 16.22 -14.82 -4.45
N GLU A 38 16.22 -16.10 -4.81
CA GLU A 38 15.22 -17.07 -4.38
C GLU A 38 15.88 -18.26 -3.68
N GLN A 39 15.19 -18.83 -2.70
CA GLN A 39 15.65 -20.08 -2.07
C GLN A 39 15.52 -21.27 -3.04
N PRO A 40 16.36 -22.31 -2.92
CA PRO A 40 16.19 -23.55 -3.65
C PRO A 40 14.86 -24.24 -3.35
N GLY A 41 14.33 -24.97 -4.31
CA GLY A 41 13.06 -25.68 -4.22
C GLY A 41 11.90 -24.80 -4.67
N ASP A 42 11.04 -24.42 -3.76
CA ASP A 42 9.77 -23.73 -4.07
C ASP A 42 9.95 -22.27 -4.52
N GLY A 43 11.15 -21.70 -4.36
CA GLY A 43 11.42 -20.31 -4.72
C GLY A 43 10.73 -19.31 -3.79
N ASP A 44 10.21 -18.21 -4.37
CA ASP A 44 9.44 -17.22 -3.65
C ASP A 44 7.98 -17.68 -3.47
N MET A 45 7.41 -17.46 -2.28
CA MET A 45 6.01 -17.74 -1.96
C MET A 45 5.04 -17.07 -2.96
N LEU A 46 5.41 -15.94 -3.55
CA LEU A 46 4.62 -15.26 -4.58
C LEU A 46 4.21 -16.19 -5.72
N ARG A 47 5.06 -17.17 -6.08
CA ARG A 47 4.78 -18.18 -7.12
C ARG A 47 3.59 -19.08 -6.81
N MET A 48 3.22 -19.17 -5.52
CA MET A 48 2.12 -20.02 -5.06
C MET A 48 0.81 -19.24 -4.85
N LEU A 49 0.84 -17.91 -4.83
CA LEU A 49 -0.34 -17.10 -4.49
C LEU A 49 -1.45 -17.18 -5.54
N SER A 50 -1.13 -17.36 -6.81
CA SER A 50 -2.12 -17.56 -7.88
C SER A 50 -2.87 -18.91 -7.78
N HIS A 51 -2.37 -19.83 -6.96
CA HIS A 51 -2.98 -21.15 -6.74
C HIS A 51 -3.83 -21.25 -5.47
N VAL A 52 -3.98 -20.15 -4.73
CA VAL A 52 -4.84 -20.11 -3.54
C VAL A 52 -6.31 -20.11 -3.98
N PRO A 53 -7.19 -20.96 -3.40
CA PRO A 53 -8.58 -21.12 -3.85
C PRO A 53 -9.44 -19.84 -3.86
N THR A 54 -9.02 -18.82 -3.15
CA THR A 54 -9.71 -17.52 -3.07
C THR A 54 -9.25 -16.51 -4.11
N THR A 55 -8.31 -16.89 -4.99
CA THR A 55 -7.81 -16.03 -6.06
C THR A 55 -8.44 -16.40 -7.40
N PRO A 56 -8.55 -15.47 -8.36
CA PRO A 56 -9.07 -15.78 -9.69
C PRO A 56 -8.23 -16.86 -10.38
N GLU A 57 -8.90 -17.85 -10.98
CA GLU A 57 -8.23 -18.86 -11.79
C GLU A 57 -7.78 -18.25 -13.13
N ALA A 58 -6.55 -18.52 -13.50
CA ALA A 58 -5.99 -18.13 -14.80
C ALA A 58 -4.98 -19.19 -15.28
N GLY A 59 -4.78 -19.26 -16.59
CA GLY A 59 -3.84 -20.22 -17.21
C GLY A 59 -2.37 -19.86 -17.04
N ASN A 60 -2.03 -18.86 -16.23
CA ASN A 60 -0.68 -18.39 -15.97
C ASN A 60 -0.52 -17.89 -14.54
N ASP A 61 0.72 -17.72 -14.10
CA ASP A 61 1.07 -17.18 -12.78
C ASP A 61 1.05 -15.64 -12.83
N TRP A 62 -0.15 -15.08 -12.76
CA TRP A 62 -0.37 -13.65 -12.91
C TRP A 62 0.16 -12.82 -11.73
N PHE A 63 0.21 -13.36 -10.50
CA PHE A 63 0.87 -12.68 -9.38
C PHE A 63 2.37 -12.53 -9.62
N TRP A 64 3.02 -13.63 -10.07
CA TRP A 64 4.42 -13.55 -10.41
C TRP A 64 4.70 -12.60 -11.59
N GLN A 65 3.84 -12.62 -12.61
CA GLN A 65 3.97 -11.70 -13.75
C GLN A 65 3.83 -10.23 -13.32
N LEU A 66 3.02 -9.94 -12.30
CA LEU A 66 2.85 -8.59 -11.78
C LEU A 66 4.11 -8.11 -11.05
N ASP A 67 4.56 -8.81 -10.02
CA ASP A 67 5.59 -8.32 -9.09
C ASP A 67 6.99 -8.89 -9.38
N GLY A 68 7.08 -9.97 -10.17
CA GLY A 68 8.33 -10.59 -10.60
C GLY A 68 8.90 -10.08 -11.92
N ARG A 69 8.16 -9.24 -12.67
CA ARG A 69 8.59 -8.75 -13.98
C ARG A 69 9.89 -7.94 -13.92
N ASN A 70 10.61 -7.93 -15.03
CA ASN A 70 11.86 -7.18 -15.22
C ASN A 70 12.98 -7.55 -14.23
N LYS A 71 12.95 -8.79 -13.71
CA LYS A 71 13.96 -9.32 -12.79
C LYS A 71 14.62 -10.55 -13.38
N ARG A 72 15.92 -10.69 -13.17
CA ARG A 72 16.67 -11.93 -13.40
C ARG A 72 16.64 -12.78 -12.14
N GLY A 73 16.21 -14.03 -12.23
CA GLY A 73 16.18 -14.96 -11.09
C GLY A 73 17.55 -15.58 -10.81
N LEU A 74 17.91 -15.66 -9.54
CA LEU A 74 19.08 -16.39 -9.06
C LEU A 74 18.71 -17.20 -7.82
N CYS A 75 18.84 -18.54 -7.94
CA CYS A 75 18.58 -19.45 -6.84
C CYS A 75 19.84 -19.61 -5.97
N LEU A 76 19.76 -19.21 -4.69
CA LEU A 76 20.85 -19.32 -3.71
C LEU A 76 20.33 -19.87 -2.38
N ASP A 77 21.02 -20.89 -1.87
CA ASP A 77 20.87 -21.27 -0.46
C ASP A 77 21.75 -20.36 0.41
N LEU A 78 21.13 -19.35 1.03
CA LEU A 78 21.83 -18.40 1.89
C LEU A 78 22.26 -18.98 3.24
N LYS A 79 21.81 -20.21 3.58
CA LYS A 79 22.31 -20.95 4.75
C LYS A 79 23.61 -21.69 4.42
N HIS A 80 23.89 -21.94 3.14
CA HIS A 80 25.11 -22.59 2.71
C HIS A 80 26.23 -21.56 2.50
N PRO A 81 27.46 -21.76 3.03
CA PRO A 81 28.55 -20.79 2.94
C PRO A 81 28.89 -20.35 1.51
N LYS A 82 28.80 -21.27 0.52
CA LYS A 82 29.04 -20.92 -0.89
C LYS A 82 27.95 -20.02 -1.45
N GLY A 83 26.68 -20.21 -1.06
CA GLY A 83 25.56 -19.35 -1.46
C GLY A 83 25.74 -17.94 -0.90
N MET A 84 26.09 -17.83 0.39
CA MET A 84 26.39 -16.56 1.02
C MET A 84 27.61 -15.86 0.38
N ALA A 85 28.67 -16.58 0.05
CA ALA A 85 29.83 -16.01 -0.63
C ALA A 85 29.48 -15.44 -2.03
N ILE A 86 28.52 -16.06 -2.74
CA ILE A 86 28.03 -15.50 -4.00
C ILE A 86 27.24 -14.21 -3.75
N LEU A 87 26.35 -14.19 -2.74
CA LEU A 87 25.59 -13.00 -2.37
C LEU A 87 26.54 -11.84 -2.01
N HIS A 88 27.56 -12.07 -1.19
CA HIS A 88 28.54 -11.04 -0.81
C HIS A 88 29.26 -10.44 -2.03
N ARG A 89 29.61 -11.26 -3.03
CA ARG A 89 30.20 -10.76 -4.29
C ARG A 89 29.24 -9.90 -5.09
N LEU A 90 27.95 -10.18 -5.05
CA LEU A 90 26.92 -9.37 -5.70
C LEU A 90 26.73 -8.06 -4.94
N VAL A 91 26.65 -8.11 -3.58
CA VAL A 91 26.51 -6.94 -2.72
C VAL A 91 27.68 -5.97 -2.91
N ALA A 92 28.90 -6.48 -3.04
CA ALA A 92 30.09 -5.63 -3.28
C ALA A 92 30.02 -4.79 -4.57
N GLN A 93 29.06 -5.07 -5.46
CA GLN A 93 28.92 -4.41 -6.75
C GLN A 93 27.52 -3.84 -7.00
N CYS A 94 26.59 -3.98 -6.05
CA CYS A 94 25.25 -3.47 -6.21
C CYS A 94 25.12 -2.01 -5.77
N ASP A 95 24.15 -1.33 -6.32
CA ASP A 95 23.75 0.02 -5.91
C ASP A 95 22.71 -0.01 -4.80
N VAL A 96 21.79 -0.98 -4.90
CA VAL A 96 20.67 -1.11 -3.97
C VAL A 96 20.52 -2.57 -3.54
N PHE A 97 20.41 -2.79 -2.24
CA PHE A 97 20.04 -4.09 -1.63
C PHE A 97 18.69 -3.95 -0.96
N ILE A 98 17.72 -4.77 -1.35
CA ILE A 98 16.35 -4.73 -0.85
C ILE A 98 16.02 -6.01 -0.09
N THR A 99 15.44 -5.89 1.11
CA THR A 99 15.01 -7.03 1.91
C THR A 99 13.74 -6.74 2.71
N ASN A 100 12.92 -7.76 2.93
CA ASN A 100 11.82 -7.75 3.90
C ASN A 100 11.91 -8.94 4.88
N HIS A 101 13.04 -9.59 4.96
CA HIS A 101 13.26 -10.62 5.96
C HIS A 101 13.11 -10.03 7.37
N PRO A 102 12.41 -10.74 8.29
CA PRO A 102 12.35 -10.34 9.69
C PRO A 102 13.75 -10.19 10.30
N ALA A 103 13.89 -9.31 11.30
CA ALA A 103 15.18 -9.04 11.93
C ALA A 103 15.87 -10.32 12.44
N SER A 104 15.12 -11.27 13.02
CA SER A 104 15.64 -12.58 13.45
C SER A 104 16.29 -13.38 12.30
N VAL A 105 15.70 -13.34 11.10
CA VAL A 105 16.26 -14.01 9.92
C VAL A 105 17.49 -13.27 9.40
N ARG A 106 17.43 -11.94 9.33
CA ARG A 106 18.58 -11.13 8.93
C ARG A 106 19.78 -11.32 9.88
N ASN A 107 19.52 -11.37 11.18
CA ASN A 107 20.55 -11.65 12.20
C ASN A 107 21.20 -13.04 11.98
N SER A 108 20.37 -14.07 11.71
CA SER A 108 20.89 -15.42 11.53
C SER A 108 21.67 -15.65 10.25
N LEU A 109 21.39 -14.83 9.22
CA LEU A 109 22.01 -14.94 7.89
C LEU A 109 23.12 -13.87 7.65
N GLY A 110 23.31 -12.92 8.57
CA GLY A 110 24.25 -11.80 8.34
C GLY A 110 23.80 -10.89 7.19
N LEU A 111 22.52 -10.51 7.19
CA LEU A 111 21.88 -9.68 6.15
C LEU A 111 21.49 -8.29 6.66
N ASN A 112 21.90 -7.88 7.85
CA ASN A 112 21.64 -6.52 8.31
C ASN A 112 22.50 -5.50 7.57
N TYR A 113 22.15 -4.25 7.68
CA TYR A 113 22.95 -3.16 7.11
C TYR A 113 24.41 -3.22 7.61
N GLU A 114 24.60 -3.44 8.90
CA GLU A 114 25.91 -3.49 9.56
C GLU A 114 26.77 -4.67 9.08
N ASP A 115 26.16 -5.74 8.60
CA ASP A 115 26.83 -6.93 8.04
C ASP A 115 27.30 -6.68 6.60
N LEU A 116 26.48 -5.94 5.80
CA LEU A 116 26.68 -5.78 4.37
C LEU A 116 27.38 -4.47 3.98
N ALA A 117 27.23 -3.40 4.76
CA ALA A 117 27.84 -2.10 4.49
C ALA A 117 29.38 -2.15 4.37
N PRO A 118 30.11 -2.98 5.16
CA PRO A 118 31.57 -3.12 4.99
C PRO A 118 31.98 -3.69 3.62
N LEU A 119 31.07 -4.33 2.89
CA LEU A 119 31.35 -4.86 1.54
C LEU A 119 31.17 -3.78 0.46
N ASN A 120 30.37 -2.74 0.75
CA ASN A 120 30.05 -1.68 -0.20
C ASN A 120 29.50 -0.45 0.55
N GLU A 121 30.34 0.48 0.84
CA GLU A 121 30.02 1.69 1.63
C GLU A 121 29.05 2.65 0.91
N THR A 122 28.94 2.56 -0.42
CA THR A 122 28.05 3.40 -1.22
C THR A 122 26.69 2.76 -1.50
N MET A 123 26.47 1.53 -1.04
CA MET A 123 25.22 0.81 -1.21
C MET A 123 24.07 1.49 -0.49
N ILE A 124 22.90 1.55 -1.13
CA ILE A 124 21.63 1.88 -0.49
C ILE A 124 21.00 0.57 0.01
N TYR A 125 20.95 0.41 1.33
CA TYR A 125 20.26 -0.70 1.96
C TYR A 125 18.82 -0.33 2.23
N ALA A 126 17.86 -1.08 1.66
CA ALA A 126 16.44 -0.81 1.79
C ALA A 126 15.73 -1.97 2.48
N SER A 127 15.09 -1.71 3.61
CA SER A 127 14.32 -2.72 4.33
C SER A 127 12.84 -2.36 4.47
N LEU A 128 11.99 -3.39 4.42
CA LEU A 128 10.57 -3.26 4.67
C LEU A 128 10.14 -4.32 5.70
N THR A 129 9.48 -3.88 6.75
CA THR A 129 9.02 -4.76 7.82
C THR A 129 7.52 -4.61 8.05
N ALA A 130 6.94 -5.48 8.85
CA ALA A 130 5.52 -5.37 9.20
C ALA A 130 5.26 -4.15 10.11
N TYR A 131 6.09 -3.97 11.18
CA TYR A 131 5.81 -3.03 12.26
C TYR A 131 6.92 -1.99 12.49
N GLY A 132 7.95 -1.95 11.67
CA GLY A 132 9.09 -1.03 11.79
C GLY A 132 10.36 -1.70 12.31
N GLU A 133 11.48 -1.00 12.16
CA GLU A 133 12.81 -1.47 12.58
C GLU A 133 13.09 -1.22 14.08
N GLN A 134 12.24 -0.44 14.73
CA GLN A 134 12.37 -0.03 16.12
C GLN A 134 11.07 -0.27 16.90
N GLY A 135 11.16 -0.17 18.22
CA GLY A 135 10.02 -0.34 19.10
C GLY A 135 9.76 -1.79 19.54
N PRO A 136 8.75 -2.00 20.40
CA PRO A 136 8.51 -3.30 21.03
C PRO A 136 8.02 -4.37 20.07
N GLU A 137 7.45 -3.99 18.92
CA GLU A 137 6.91 -4.92 17.93
C GLU A 137 7.86 -5.18 16.74
N ARG A 138 9.11 -4.70 16.77
CA ARG A 138 10.06 -4.83 15.65
C ARG A 138 10.31 -6.28 15.19
N GLU A 139 10.23 -7.23 16.08
CA GLU A 139 10.44 -8.66 15.80
C GLU A 139 9.13 -9.37 15.41
N ARG A 140 8.00 -8.69 15.49
CA ARG A 140 6.69 -9.27 15.19
C ARG A 140 6.53 -9.47 13.69
N LYS A 141 6.12 -10.67 13.30
CA LYS A 141 5.79 -11.00 11.91
C LYS A 141 4.38 -10.55 11.56
N GLY A 142 4.16 -10.16 10.32
CA GLY A 142 2.82 -9.82 9.83
C GLY A 142 2.83 -9.59 8.33
N PHE A 143 1.72 -9.96 7.70
CA PHE A 143 1.38 -9.56 6.33
C PHE A 143 0.53 -8.29 6.36
N ASP A 144 0.19 -7.76 5.19
CA ASP A 144 -0.57 -6.52 5.06
C ASP A 144 -1.93 -6.57 5.76
N GLN A 145 -2.65 -7.70 5.73
CA GLN A 145 -3.93 -7.86 6.43
C GLN A 145 -3.82 -7.55 7.93
N LEU A 146 -2.71 -7.95 8.56
CA LEU A 146 -2.51 -7.72 9.99
C LEU A 146 -1.88 -6.36 10.28
N ALA A 147 -0.80 -6.02 9.56
CA ALA A 147 0.01 -4.86 9.90
C ALA A 147 -0.53 -3.56 9.24
N TYR A 148 -0.86 -3.61 7.95
CA TYR A 148 -1.38 -2.45 7.22
C TYR A 148 -2.87 -2.22 7.55
N TRP A 149 -3.72 -3.26 7.45
CA TRP A 149 -5.17 -3.13 7.55
C TRP A 149 -5.70 -3.15 8.98
N ALA A 150 -5.44 -4.23 9.73
CA ALA A 150 -6.01 -4.39 11.07
C ALA A 150 -5.35 -3.46 12.10
N ARG A 151 -4.01 -3.46 12.17
CA ARG A 151 -3.28 -2.72 13.21
C ARG A 151 -3.34 -1.20 13.05
N SER A 152 -3.49 -0.69 11.84
CA SER A 152 -3.71 0.73 11.56
C SER A 152 -5.13 1.22 11.86
N GLY A 153 -6.07 0.30 12.05
CA GLY A 153 -7.49 0.62 12.24
C GLY A 153 -8.29 0.76 10.95
N LEU A 154 -7.69 0.65 9.77
CA LEU A 154 -8.38 0.84 8.48
C LEU A 154 -9.59 -0.09 8.31
N MET A 155 -9.48 -1.35 8.74
CA MET A 155 -10.59 -2.31 8.65
C MET A 155 -11.83 -1.84 9.42
N ASP A 156 -11.64 -1.26 10.59
CA ASP A 156 -12.72 -0.72 11.41
C ASP A 156 -13.22 0.63 10.88
N LEU A 157 -12.30 1.50 10.45
CA LEU A 157 -12.64 2.81 9.89
C LEU A 157 -13.45 2.72 8.59
N MET A 158 -13.28 1.65 7.82
CA MET A 158 -13.94 1.49 6.50
C MET A 158 -15.26 0.72 6.57
N ARG A 159 -15.55 0.04 7.66
CA ARG A 159 -16.79 -0.73 7.77
C ARG A 159 -18.03 0.16 7.86
N ALA A 160 -19.15 -0.33 7.37
CA ALA A 160 -20.45 0.26 7.66
C ALA A 160 -20.83 0.04 9.14
N PRO A 161 -21.70 0.89 9.73
CA PRO A 161 -22.22 0.65 11.08
C PRO A 161 -22.79 -0.77 11.21
N ASP A 162 -22.59 -1.36 12.37
CA ASP A 162 -23.11 -2.70 12.75
C ASP A 162 -22.68 -3.85 11.83
N THR A 163 -21.63 -3.64 11.01
CA THR A 163 -21.03 -4.69 10.19
C THR A 163 -19.66 -5.11 10.71
N PRO A 164 -19.20 -6.33 10.37
CA PRO A 164 -17.82 -6.74 10.65
C PRO A 164 -16.78 -5.80 10.01
N PRO A 165 -15.56 -5.73 10.54
CA PRO A 165 -14.47 -4.99 9.92
C PRO A 165 -14.25 -5.41 8.45
N THR A 166 -14.04 -4.44 7.57
CA THR A 166 -13.86 -4.67 6.13
C THR A 166 -12.43 -5.14 5.86
N GLN A 167 -12.29 -6.25 5.14
CA GLN A 167 -10.97 -6.74 4.72
C GLN A 167 -10.50 -6.07 3.43
N GLY A 168 -9.19 -5.78 3.38
CA GLY A 168 -8.54 -5.36 2.13
C GLY A 168 -8.35 -6.54 1.17
N LEU A 169 -8.19 -6.24 -0.11
CA LEU A 169 -7.81 -7.23 -1.11
C LEU A 169 -6.35 -7.68 -0.90
N PRO A 170 -5.97 -8.90 -1.33
CA PRO A 170 -4.58 -9.35 -1.27
C PRO A 170 -3.62 -8.38 -1.97
N GLY A 171 -2.54 -7.99 -1.29
CA GLY A 171 -1.55 -7.03 -1.80
C GLY A 171 -1.97 -5.56 -1.79
N MET A 172 -3.22 -5.26 -1.41
CA MET A 172 -3.71 -3.86 -1.40
C MET A 172 -3.00 -2.98 -0.36
N GLY A 173 -2.38 -3.55 0.66
CA GLY A 173 -1.50 -2.86 1.60
C GLY A 173 -0.02 -2.96 1.20
N ASP A 174 0.36 -4.05 0.54
CA ASP A 174 1.73 -4.30 0.11
C ASP A 174 2.19 -3.36 -1.00
N HIS A 175 1.39 -3.19 -2.06
CA HIS A 175 1.75 -2.35 -3.20
C HIS A 175 2.02 -0.88 -2.82
N PRO A 176 1.14 -0.15 -2.09
CA PRO A 176 1.44 1.21 -1.66
C PRO A 176 2.65 1.29 -0.72
N THR A 177 2.89 0.26 0.11
CA THR A 177 4.08 0.18 0.95
C THR A 177 5.34 -0.03 0.10
N GLY A 178 5.26 -0.81 -0.97
CA GLY A 178 6.33 -0.96 -1.97
C GLY A 178 6.65 0.34 -2.70
N VAL A 179 5.62 1.11 -3.08
CA VAL A 179 5.79 2.47 -3.65
C VAL A 179 6.50 3.41 -2.67
N ALA A 180 6.15 3.37 -1.39
CA ALA A 180 6.82 4.16 -0.36
C ALA A 180 8.30 3.77 -0.19
N LEU A 181 8.62 2.46 -0.25
CA LEU A 181 10.00 2.00 -0.25
C LEU A 181 10.76 2.45 -1.50
N TYR A 182 10.15 2.35 -2.68
CA TYR A 182 10.72 2.87 -3.93
C TYR A 182 11.04 4.36 -3.81
N ALA A 183 10.12 5.19 -3.30
CA ALA A 183 10.34 6.61 -3.10
C ALA A 183 11.52 6.88 -2.13
N ALA A 184 11.62 6.11 -1.05
CA ALA A 184 12.74 6.19 -0.11
C ALA A 184 14.09 5.82 -0.77
N ILE A 185 14.11 4.76 -1.58
CA ILE A 185 15.29 4.35 -2.36
C ILE A 185 15.73 5.47 -3.32
N VAL A 186 14.80 6.02 -4.11
CA VAL A 186 15.10 7.10 -5.06
C VAL A 186 15.63 8.35 -4.34
N THR A 187 15.06 8.69 -3.18
CA THR A 187 15.55 9.78 -2.34
C THR A 187 16.98 9.53 -1.86
N ALA A 188 17.29 8.30 -1.43
CA ALA A 188 18.62 7.92 -1.00
C ALA A 188 19.63 7.89 -2.17
N LEU A 189 19.20 7.45 -3.35
CA LEU A 189 20.03 7.52 -4.57
C LEU A 189 20.37 8.97 -4.95
N LEU A 190 19.41 9.89 -4.85
CA LEU A 190 19.65 11.32 -5.05
C LEU A 190 20.61 11.90 -3.99
N HIS A 191 20.48 11.47 -2.73
CA HIS A 191 21.43 11.85 -1.68
C HIS A 191 22.84 11.35 -2.03
N ARG A 192 22.99 10.08 -2.37
CA ARG A 192 24.27 9.49 -2.80
C ARG A 192 24.88 10.22 -4.00
N GLU A 193 24.09 10.58 -4.99
CA GLU A 193 24.54 11.37 -6.15
C GLU A 193 25.19 12.70 -5.73
N ARG A 194 24.63 13.35 -4.72
CA ARG A 194 25.09 14.66 -4.23
C ARG A 194 26.26 14.59 -3.26
N THR A 195 26.36 13.52 -2.49
CA THR A 195 27.31 13.41 -1.35
C THR A 195 28.38 12.34 -1.56
N GLY A 196 28.12 11.36 -2.42
CA GLY A 196 28.93 10.14 -2.55
C GLY A 196 28.64 9.09 -1.48
N GLU A 197 27.76 9.37 -0.52
CA GLU A 197 27.51 8.51 0.65
C GLU A 197 26.33 7.55 0.39
N GLY A 198 26.54 6.26 0.68
CA GLY A 198 25.47 5.28 0.78
C GLY A 198 24.68 5.43 2.07
N GLY A 199 23.83 4.44 2.39
CA GLY A 199 23.09 4.47 3.63
C GLY A 199 21.94 3.51 3.67
N ARG A 200 21.10 3.63 4.71
CA ARG A 200 19.91 2.78 4.86
C ARG A 200 18.63 3.58 4.83
N VAL A 201 17.62 2.99 4.19
CA VAL A 201 16.24 3.46 4.21
C VAL A 201 15.31 2.32 4.62
N HIS A 202 14.22 2.65 5.25
CA HIS A 202 13.24 1.65 5.64
C HIS A 202 11.81 2.21 5.66
N THR A 203 10.85 1.30 5.54
CA THR A 203 9.44 1.59 5.79
C THR A 203 8.77 0.37 6.44
N SER A 204 7.50 0.48 6.78
CA SER A 204 6.74 -0.65 7.31
C SER A 204 5.29 -0.63 6.81
N LEU A 205 4.66 -1.82 6.81
CA LEU A 205 3.25 -1.95 6.49
C LEU A 205 2.39 -1.10 7.44
N LEU A 206 2.68 -1.15 8.74
CA LEU A 206 1.96 -0.34 9.73
C LEU A 206 2.08 1.17 9.47
N ALA A 207 3.28 1.67 9.18
CA ALA A 207 3.49 3.10 8.92
C ALA A 207 2.66 3.57 7.71
N ASN A 208 2.60 2.77 6.66
CA ASN A 208 1.82 3.11 5.47
C ASN A 208 0.31 2.93 5.68
N GLY A 209 -0.11 1.95 6.49
CA GLY A 209 -1.50 1.83 6.93
C GLY A 209 -1.95 3.05 7.74
N LEU A 210 -1.13 3.51 8.67
CA LEU A 210 -1.39 4.76 9.43
C LEU A 210 -1.36 6.00 8.52
N TRP A 211 -0.47 6.05 7.53
CA TRP A 211 -0.46 7.13 6.54
C TRP A 211 -1.76 7.15 5.72
N SER A 212 -2.29 6.00 5.34
CA SER A 212 -3.59 5.90 4.66
C SER A 212 -4.77 6.37 5.52
N ALA A 213 -4.67 6.22 6.86
CA ALA A 213 -5.62 6.73 7.83
C ALA A 213 -5.24 8.10 8.41
N ALA A 214 -4.24 8.81 7.83
CA ALA A 214 -3.57 9.95 8.46
C ALA A 214 -4.52 11.08 8.86
N GLY A 215 -5.53 11.39 8.04
CA GLY A 215 -6.50 12.43 8.37
C GLY A 215 -7.25 12.15 9.67
N VAL A 216 -7.71 10.90 9.83
CA VAL A 216 -8.42 10.45 11.03
C VAL A 216 -7.46 10.34 12.21
N ALA A 217 -6.29 9.74 12.00
CA ALA A 217 -5.26 9.59 13.03
C ALA A 217 -4.82 10.96 13.57
N GLN A 218 -4.62 11.95 12.71
CA GLN A 218 -4.27 13.31 13.09
C GLN A 218 -5.39 13.99 13.88
N GLY A 219 -6.66 13.77 13.48
CA GLY A 219 -7.83 14.28 14.22
C GLY A 219 -7.87 13.74 15.65
N VAL A 220 -7.65 12.44 15.83
CA VAL A 220 -7.58 11.82 17.18
C VAL A 220 -6.40 12.35 18.00
N LEU A 221 -5.23 12.50 17.39
CA LEU A 221 -4.06 13.06 18.06
C LEU A 221 -4.28 14.54 18.49
N ALA A 222 -5.12 15.26 17.76
CA ALA A 222 -5.54 16.61 18.13
C ALA A 222 -6.65 16.64 19.21
N GLY A 223 -7.05 15.51 19.74
CA GLY A 223 -8.08 15.40 20.78
C GLY A 223 -9.51 15.25 20.25
N GLY A 224 -9.69 14.97 18.97
CA GLY A 224 -11.00 14.74 18.35
C GLY A 224 -11.68 13.46 18.84
N ASP A 225 -13.01 13.54 18.99
CA ASP A 225 -13.83 12.37 19.31
C ASP A 225 -14.20 11.59 18.04
N MET A 226 -13.94 10.30 18.06
CA MET A 226 -14.24 9.39 16.95
C MET A 226 -15.67 8.85 16.96
N THR A 227 -16.44 9.08 18.03
CA THR A 227 -17.81 8.58 18.14
C THR A 227 -18.69 9.13 17.02
N ALA A 228 -18.69 10.44 16.85
CA ALA A 228 -19.43 11.10 15.76
C ALA A 228 -18.95 10.69 14.36
N TYR A 229 -17.66 10.42 14.18
CA TYR A 229 -17.14 9.93 12.90
C TYR A 229 -17.68 8.54 12.54
N ARG A 230 -17.82 7.66 13.52
CA ARG A 230 -18.37 6.30 13.32
C ARG A 230 -19.85 6.31 13.07
N ASP A 231 -20.59 7.09 13.85
CA ASP A 231 -22.06 7.00 13.90
C ASP A 231 -22.71 7.88 12.83
N ASP A 232 -22.11 9.03 12.49
CA ASP A 232 -22.80 10.07 11.75
C ASP A 232 -22.24 10.38 10.35
N ASN A 233 -20.93 10.25 10.11
CA ASN A 233 -20.34 10.93 8.95
C ASN A 233 -20.21 10.11 7.67
N ARG A 234 -20.13 8.80 7.73
CA ARG A 234 -19.85 7.99 6.52
C ARG A 234 -21.09 7.44 5.85
N THR A 235 -22.10 7.12 6.63
CA THR A 235 -23.28 6.42 6.13
C THR A 235 -24.38 7.36 5.68
N TYR A 236 -24.41 8.58 6.21
CA TYR A 236 -25.55 9.48 6.08
C TYR A 236 -25.28 10.77 5.30
N SER A 237 -24.05 11.00 4.83
CA SER A 237 -23.83 12.10 3.89
C SER A 237 -24.38 11.73 2.54
N ALA A 238 -25.45 12.41 2.11
CA ALA A 238 -26.05 12.21 0.78
C ALA A 238 -25.04 12.38 -0.36
N MET A 239 -23.95 13.15 -0.15
CA MET A 239 -22.92 13.39 -1.17
C MET A 239 -21.80 12.37 -1.16
N LEU A 240 -21.72 11.49 -0.16
CA LEU A 240 -20.62 10.54 0.01
C LEU A 240 -21.09 9.07 0.09
N ARG A 241 -22.39 8.83 0.18
CA ARG A 241 -22.92 7.46 0.20
C ARG A 241 -23.05 6.90 -1.22
N PRO A 242 -22.84 5.61 -1.42
CA PRO A 242 -23.22 4.95 -2.67
C PRO A 242 -24.75 4.80 -2.76
N TYR A 243 -25.28 4.87 -3.99
CA TYR A 243 -26.68 4.68 -4.32
C TYR A 243 -26.82 3.49 -5.25
N GLN A 244 -27.88 2.69 -5.07
CA GLN A 244 -28.16 1.60 -5.98
C GLN A 244 -29.25 2.01 -6.97
N ALA A 245 -28.92 1.98 -8.25
CA ALA A 245 -29.87 2.26 -9.30
C ALA A 245 -30.88 1.10 -9.48
N SER A 246 -32.02 1.40 -10.08
CA SER A 246 -33.11 0.43 -10.31
C SER A 246 -32.68 -0.79 -11.14
N ASP A 247 -31.59 -0.68 -11.92
CA ASP A 247 -30.98 -1.78 -12.68
C ASP A 247 -29.94 -2.59 -11.87
N GLY A 248 -29.77 -2.28 -10.57
CA GLY A 248 -28.86 -2.96 -9.66
C GLY A 248 -27.41 -2.43 -9.67
N ARG A 249 -27.08 -1.50 -10.56
CA ARG A 249 -25.75 -0.85 -10.56
C ARG A 249 -25.62 0.15 -9.44
N TRP A 250 -24.37 0.40 -9.00
CA TRP A 250 -24.07 1.37 -7.96
C TRP A 250 -23.46 2.62 -8.56
N LEU A 251 -23.84 3.79 -7.99
CA LEU A 251 -23.29 5.08 -8.31
C LEU A 251 -22.99 5.88 -7.04
N GLN A 252 -22.15 6.87 -7.14
CA GLN A 252 -21.83 7.80 -6.04
C GLN A 252 -21.70 9.20 -6.62
N PHE A 253 -22.36 10.17 -5.98
CA PHE A 253 -22.17 11.57 -6.31
C PHE A 253 -20.89 12.12 -5.70
N ASN A 254 -20.32 13.11 -6.35
CA ASN A 254 -19.18 13.84 -5.85
C ASN A 254 -19.25 15.30 -6.34
N MET A 255 -18.55 16.19 -5.64
CA MET A 255 -18.39 17.59 -6.05
C MET A 255 -19.66 18.47 -5.98
N ILE A 256 -20.74 18.03 -5.34
CA ILE A 256 -21.91 18.86 -5.07
C ILE A 256 -21.61 19.75 -3.86
N ARG A 257 -21.20 21.00 -4.12
CA ARG A 257 -20.62 21.89 -3.10
C ARG A 257 -21.42 23.17 -2.86
N ASN A 258 -22.40 23.47 -3.70
CA ASN A 258 -23.20 24.67 -3.63
C ASN A 258 -24.60 24.41 -4.19
N GLU A 259 -25.51 25.36 -4.01
CA GLU A 259 -26.90 25.29 -4.43
C GLU A 259 -27.05 25.14 -5.96
N GLU A 260 -26.17 25.77 -6.75
CA GLU A 260 -26.19 25.64 -8.20
C GLU A 260 -25.96 24.20 -8.65
N LEU A 261 -24.91 23.55 -8.14
CA LEU A 261 -24.61 22.13 -8.46
C LEU A 261 -25.67 21.18 -7.91
N LEU A 262 -26.24 21.50 -6.74
CA LEU A 262 -27.38 20.76 -6.19
C LEU A 262 -28.60 20.86 -7.10
N SER A 263 -28.94 22.07 -7.54
CA SER A 263 -30.05 22.33 -8.48
C SER A 263 -29.86 21.56 -9.80
N LEU A 264 -28.65 21.56 -10.36
CA LEU A 264 -28.33 20.79 -11.56
C LEU A 264 -28.50 19.27 -11.36
N LEU A 265 -28.03 18.75 -10.20
CA LEU A 265 -28.24 17.33 -9.87
C LEU A 265 -29.73 17.01 -9.78
N LEU A 266 -30.49 17.79 -9.02
CA LEU A 266 -31.93 17.56 -8.84
C LEU A 266 -32.71 17.71 -10.15
N ALA A 267 -32.33 18.65 -11.00
CA ALA A 267 -32.92 18.79 -12.33
C ALA A 267 -32.63 17.55 -13.21
N ALA A 268 -31.40 17.03 -13.17
CA ALA A 268 -31.03 15.82 -13.90
C ALA A 268 -31.76 14.56 -13.41
N MET A 269 -32.20 14.56 -12.15
CA MET A 269 -32.95 13.48 -11.52
C MET A 269 -34.48 13.68 -11.60
N GLU A 270 -34.95 14.73 -12.30
CA GLU A 270 -36.38 15.13 -12.34
C GLU A 270 -36.96 15.37 -10.92
N ALA A 271 -36.15 15.90 -10.00
CA ALA A 271 -36.43 16.05 -8.57
C ALA A 271 -36.28 17.48 -8.07
N ILE A 272 -36.38 18.47 -8.98
CA ILE A 272 -36.12 19.89 -8.68
C ILE A 272 -37.06 20.45 -7.59
N GLU A 273 -38.23 19.85 -7.42
CA GLU A 273 -39.19 20.21 -6.39
C GLU A 273 -38.63 20.04 -4.95
N LEU A 274 -37.61 19.20 -4.76
CA LEU A 274 -36.96 19.03 -3.45
C LEU A 274 -36.30 20.34 -2.97
N MET A 275 -35.94 21.26 -3.87
CA MET A 275 -35.46 22.59 -3.50
C MET A 275 -36.51 23.44 -2.77
N ALA A 276 -37.80 23.16 -2.96
CA ALA A 276 -38.89 23.84 -2.27
C ALA A 276 -39.21 23.24 -0.89
N ASP A 277 -38.63 22.09 -0.54
CA ASP A 277 -38.78 21.50 0.80
C ASP A 277 -37.89 22.26 1.80
N PRO A 278 -38.47 22.78 2.89
CA PRO A 278 -37.68 23.51 3.89
C PRO A 278 -36.51 22.72 4.51
N ARG A 279 -36.56 21.39 4.44
CA ARG A 279 -35.48 20.52 4.93
C ARG A 279 -34.26 20.54 4.01
N PHE A 280 -34.41 20.96 2.75
CA PHE A 280 -33.38 20.87 1.70
C PHE A 280 -33.17 22.21 0.96
N GLY A 281 -33.87 23.27 1.38
CA GLY A 281 -33.92 24.55 0.69
C GLY A 281 -32.60 25.34 0.65
N ASP A 282 -31.68 25.03 1.55
CA ASP A 282 -30.32 25.57 1.55
C ASP A 282 -29.32 24.51 2.03
N MET A 283 -28.03 24.80 1.91
CA MET A 283 -26.97 23.85 2.26
C MET A 283 -26.89 23.51 3.76
N GLU A 284 -27.29 24.41 4.65
CA GLU A 284 -27.30 24.19 6.10
C GLU A 284 -28.45 23.27 6.52
N ALA A 285 -29.65 23.54 6.00
CA ALA A 285 -30.83 22.69 6.19
C ALA A 285 -30.59 21.28 5.61
N LEU A 286 -30.03 21.21 4.40
CA LEU A 286 -29.68 19.95 3.76
C LEU A 286 -28.67 19.17 4.59
N TRP A 287 -27.66 19.81 5.15
CA TRP A 287 -26.70 19.15 6.02
C TRP A 287 -27.35 18.59 7.29
N THR A 288 -28.24 19.37 7.89
CA THR A 288 -28.99 18.95 9.08
C THR A 288 -29.88 17.74 8.78
N HIS A 289 -30.52 17.71 7.60
CA HIS A 289 -31.43 16.66 7.14
C HIS A 289 -30.81 15.70 6.12
N ARG A 290 -29.48 15.56 6.10
CA ARG A 290 -28.71 14.83 5.07
C ARG A 290 -29.13 13.36 4.89
N GLN A 291 -29.59 12.69 5.97
CA GLN A 291 -30.09 11.34 5.87
C GLN A 291 -31.40 11.29 5.07
N ALA A 292 -32.38 12.12 5.46
CA ALA A 292 -33.66 12.18 4.77
C ALA A 292 -33.47 12.57 3.29
N PHE A 293 -32.56 13.50 3.00
CA PHE A 293 -32.22 13.85 1.63
C PHE A 293 -31.61 12.67 0.85
N GLY A 294 -30.69 11.92 1.47
CA GLY A 294 -30.13 10.73 0.85
C GLY A 294 -31.18 9.64 0.57
N ASP A 295 -32.17 9.50 1.42
CA ASP A 295 -33.27 8.54 1.23
C ASP A 295 -34.22 8.98 0.12
N GLU A 296 -34.49 10.27 -0.01
CA GLU A 296 -35.22 10.85 -1.15
C GLU A 296 -34.49 10.62 -2.47
N LEU A 297 -33.16 10.85 -2.52
CA LEU A 297 -32.38 10.56 -3.71
C LEU A 297 -32.40 9.07 -4.05
N GLN A 298 -32.22 8.18 -3.06
CA GLN A 298 -32.26 6.74 -3.28
C GLN A 298 -33.59 6.26 -3.87
N SER A 299 -34.69 6.87 -3.45
CA SER A 299 -36.04 6.48 -3.95
C SER A 299 -36.29 6.81 -5.42
N ARG A 300 -35.41 7.64 -6.02
CA ARG A 300 -35.53 8.15 -7.39
C ARG A 300 -34.47 7.62 -8.35
N ILE A 301 -33.54 6.85 -7.84
CA ILE A 301 -32.44 6.23 -8.58
C ILE A 301 -32.78 4.76 -8.88
#